data_9590bb810b539077130de813c3c33e98
#
_entry.id   9590bb810b539077130de813c3c33e98
#
_cell.length_a   1.000
_cell.length_b   1.000
_cell.length_c   1.000
_cell.angle_alpha   90.00
_cell.angle_beta   90.00
_cell.angle_gamma   90.00
#
_symmetry.space_group_name_H-M   'P 1'
#
loop_
_entity.id
_entity.type
_entity.pdbx_description
1 polymer ?
#
loop_
_entity_poly.entity_id
_entity_poly.type
_entity_poly.pdbx_seq_one_letter_code
_entity_poly.pdbx_strand_id
1 'polypeptide(L)'
;LMMPPGVAYAAGIALTVLGWVRGRQAWRVLRYQRNMRRLPTYRLRSDKIPLSRRKLFLGRGFRWTQQHTQRLRDTIRPEVQQYVQPGSLYQWARRKEVAWESVPVLSLLARLLQIRAWWNPLAPLPAVGGKPALHAVEPDEQAVWMDIGERVGHTLVLGTTRVGKTRLAEILITQDIRRGDVVIVFDPK
;
A
#
# COMPACT_ATOMS: atom_id res chain seq x y z
N LEU A 1 27.28 44.48 12.37
CA LEU A 1 27.92 43.72 11.27
C LEU A 1 26.88 43.49 10.19
N MET A 2 26.82 44.33 9.15
CA MET A 2 25.96 44.12 7.99
C MET A 2 26.56 43.01 7.13
N MET A 3 25.82 41.97 6.89
CA MET A 3 26.22 40.86 6.03
C MET A 3 26.18 41.32 4.57
N PRO A 4 27.20 41.02 3.77
CA PRO A 4 27.20 41.39 2.35
C PRO A 4 25.98 40.80 1.64
N PRO A 5 25.27 41.56 0.78
CA PRO A 5 24.01 41.07 0.18
C PRO A 5 24.17 39.76 -0.60
N GLY A 6 25.31 39.55 -1.27
CA GLY A 6 25.59 38.30 -1.97
C GLY A 6 25.64 37.05 -1.05
N VAL A 7 26.19 37.21 0.15
CA VAL A 7 26.24 36.11 1.16
C VAL A 7 24.85 35.83 1.72
N ALA A 8 24.03 36.86 1.94
CA ALA A 8 22.67 36.72 2.39
C ALA A 8 21.79 35.95 1.37
N TYR A 9 21.92 36.27 0.07
CA TYR A 9 21.22 35.55 -1.00
C TYR A 9 21.68 34.10 -1.12
N ALA A 10 23.00 33.85 -1.07
CA ALA A 10 23.53 32.48 -1.12
C ALA A 10 23.06 31.62 0.07
N ALA A 11 23.06 32.18 1.28
CA ALA A 11 22.56 31.55 2.46
C ALA A 11 21.03 31.25 2.35
N GLY A 12 20.27 32.22 1.84
CA GLY A 12 18.82 32.02 1.59
C GLY A 12 18.53 30.87 0.62
N ILE A 13 19.25 30.80 -0.49
CA ILE A 13 19.13 29.73 -1.47
C ILE A 13 19.51 28.40 -0.82
N ALA A 14 20.62 28.30 -0.10
CA ALA A 14 21.07 27.08 0.55
C ALA A 14 20.04 26.57 1.60
N LEU A 15 19.49 27.47 2.41
CA LEU A 15 18.45 27.14 3.38
C LEU A 15 17.16 26.67 2.71
N THR A 16 16.77 27.28 1.60
CA THR A 16 15.58 26.87 0.84
C THR A 16 15.75 25.47 0.25
N VAL A 17 16.90 25.18 -0.34
CA VAL A 17 17.24 23.86 -0.87
C VAL A 17 17.25 22.82 0.24
N LEU A 18 17.90 23.13 1.37
CA LEU A 18 17.93 22.25 2.53
C LEU A 18 16.51 22.00 3.08
N GLY A 19 15.71 23.05 3.21
CA GLY A 19 14.31 22.96 3.64
C GLY A 19 13.48 22.08 2.71
N TRP A 20 13.66 22.21 1.40
CA TRP A 20 12.97 21.36 0.41
C TRP A 20 13.39 19.89 0.52
N VAL A 21 14.68 19.59 0.64
CA VAL A 21 15.20 18.22 0.83
C VAL A 21 14.64 17.60 2.10
N ARG A 22 14.70 18.34 3.22
CA ARG A 22 14.17 17.90 4.51
C ARG A 22 12.65 17.69 4.50
N GLY A 23 11.92 18.61 3.87
CA GLY A 23 10.48 18.51 3.68
C GLY A 23 10.10 17.25 2.88
N ARG A 24 10.85 16.94 1.83
CA ARG A 24 10.64 15.73 1.04
C ARG A 24 10.93 14.44 1.82
N GLN A 25 11.94 14.44 2.67
CA GLN A 25 12.26 13.32 3.58
C GLN A 25 11.14 13.14 4.62
N ALA A 26 10.72 14.22 5.27
CA ALA A 26 9.63 14.21 6.25
C ALA A 26 8.31 13.71 5.63
N TRP A 27 8.00 14.15 4.40
CA TRP A 27 6.81 13.69 3.67
C TRP A 27 6.80 12.18 3.44
N ARG A 28 7.96 11.58 3.11
CA ARG A 28 8.07 10.12 2.96
C ARG A 28 7.78 9.40 4.26
N VAL A 29 8.29 9.89 5.38
CA VAL A 29 8.03 9.30 6.71
C VAL A 29 6.55 9.40 7.08
N LEU A 30 5.94 10.58 6.89
CA LEU A 30 4.52 10.79 7.15
C LEU A 30 3.63 9.90 6.27
N ARG A 31 3.99 9.76 4.99
CA ARG A 31 3.28 8.87 4.06
C ARG A 31 3.41 7.41 4.48
N TYR A 32 4.57 6.98 4.92
CA TYR A 32 4.81 5.64 5.46
C TYR A 32 3.95 5.39 6.71
N GLN A 33 3.98 6.29 7.69
CA GLN A 33 3.14 6.19 8.90
C GLN A 33 1.64 6.14 8.57
N ARG A 34 1.20 6.99 7.64
CA ARG A 34 -0.19 6.97 7.17
C ARG A 34 -0.57 5.64 6.53
N ASN A 35 0.30 5.08 5.70
CA ASN A 35 0.06 3.80 5.03
C ASN A 35 -0.01 2.64 6.01
N MET A 36 0.79 2.64 7.07
CA MET A 36 0.69 1.63 8.14
C MET A 36 -0.67 1.66 8.84
N ARG A 37 -1.25 2.87 9.04
CA ARG A 37 -2.56 3.03 9.68
C ARG A 37 -3.74 2.77 8.74
N ARG A 38 -3.57 2.96 7.44
CA ARG A 38 -4.66 2.96 6.45
C ARG A 38 -4.44 2.02 5.28
N LEU A 39 -3.54 1.10 5.34
CA LEU A 39 -3.21 0.12 4.30
C LEU A 39 -3.64 0.56 2.88
N PRO A 40 -2.72 0.99 2.02
CA PRO A 40 -3.06 1.46 0.69
C PRO A 40 -3.76 0.35 -0.09
N THR A 41 -4.88 0.66 -0.74
CA THR A 41 -5.56 -0.26 -1.64
C THR A 41 -5.22 0.08 -3.07
N TYR A 42 -4.70 -0.89 -3.80
CA TYR A 42 -4.50 -0.79 -5.23
C TYR A 42 -5.66 -1.45 -5.97
N ARG A 43 -6.37 -0.67 -6.80
CA ARG A 43 -7.46 -1.18 -7.64
C ARG A 43 -7.06 -1.05 -9.08
N LEU A 44 -7.02 -2.17 -9.78
CA LEU A 44 -6.72 -2.23 -11.21
C LEU A 44 -7.92 -2.87 -11.92
N ARG A 45 -8.43 -2.17 -12.93
CA ARG A 45 -9.46 -2.72 -13.81
C ARG A 45 -8.79 -3.63 -14.84
N SER A 46 -9.49 -4.67 -15.27
CA SER A 46 -8.98 -5.65 -16.24
C SER A 46 -8.57 -5.01 -17.58
N ASP A 47 -9.31 -3.98 -18.01
CA ASP A 47 -9.01 -3.23 -19.23
C ASP A 47 -7.74 -2.37 -19.13
N LYS A 48 -7.36 -1.97 -17.91
CA LYS A 48 -6.18 -1.12 -17.63
C LYS A 48 -4.94 -1.89 -17.22
N ILE A 49 -4.97 -3.22 -17.20
CA ILE A 49 -3.78 -4.03 -16.96
C ILE A 49 -2.78 -3.78 -18.09
N PRO A 50 -1.55 -3.35 -17.78
CA PRO A 50 -0.53 -3.14 -18.82
C PRO A 50 -0.26 -4.44 -19.58
N LEU A 51 -0.19 -4.35 -20.90
CA LEU A 51 0.09 -5.50 -21.75
C LEU A 51 1.43 -5.33 -22.46
N SER A 52 2.24 -6.38 -22.45
CA SER A 52 3.51 -6.43 -23.15
C SER A 52 3.63 -7.76 -23.90
N ARG A 53 4.28 -7.74 -25.07
CA ARG A 53 4.57 -8.96 -25.85
C ARG A 53 5.68 -9.83 -25.25
N ARG A 54 6.54 -9.25 -24.42
CA ARG A 54 7.74 -9.94 -23.86
C ARG A 54 7.69 -10.11 -22.36
N LYS A 55 6.86 -9.35 -21.65
CA LYS A 55 6.83 -9.30 -20.20
C LYS A 55 5.42 -9.46 -19.65
N LEU A 56 5.31 -10.07 -18.49
CA LEU A 56 4.09 -10.20 -17.70
C LEU A 56 4.11 -9.18 -16.58
N PHE A 57 3.04 -8.42 -16.46
CA PHE A 57 2.84 -7.50 -15.35
C PHE A 57 2.38 -8.29 -14.12
N LEU A 58 3.13 -8.21 -13.03
CA LEU A 58 2.81 -8.91 -11.77
C LEU A 58 2.02 -8.03 -10.79
N GLY A 59 2.10 -6.72 -10.95
CA GLY A 59 1.50 -5.79 -10.02
C GLY A 59 2.40 -4.60 -9.74
N ARG A 60 2.15 -3.92 -8.61
CA ARG A 60 3.04 -2.89 -8.07
C ARG A 60 3.83 -3.47 -6.91
N GLY A 61 5.07 -3.06 -6.81
CA GLY A 61 5.98 -3.52 -5.78
C GLY A 61 7.29 -2.76 -5.79
N PHE A 62 8.25 -3.26 -5.06
CA PHE A 62 9.57 -2.64 -4.95
C PHE A 62 10.65 -3.70 -4.72
N ARG A 63 11.87 -3.33 -5.03
CA ARG A 63 13.03 -4.17 -4.70
C ARG A 63 13.39 -4.00 -3.23
N TRP A 64 13.40 -5.10 -2.48
CA TRP A 64 13.78 -5.08 -1.07
C TRP A 64 15.25 -4.67 -0.90
N THR A 65 15.48 -3.71 -0.01
CA THR A 65 16.81 -3.21 0.34
C THR A 65 17.00 -3.19 1.86
N GLN A 66 18.22 -2.92 2.31
CA GLN A 66 18.52 -2.82 3.73
C GLN A 66 17.69 -1.73 4.44
N GLN A 67 17.35 -0.65 3.75
CA GLN A 67 16.49 0.41 4.29
C GLN A 67 15.08 -0.12 4.64
N HIS A 68 14.52 -1.02 3.85
CA HIS A 68 13.22 -1.63 4.12
C HIS A 68 13.28 -2.56 5.33
N THR A 69 14.38 -3.30 5.48
CA THR A 69 14.62 -4.13 6.66
C THR A 69 14.72 -3.27 7.92
N GLN A 70 15.42 -2.13 7.84
CA GLN A 70 15.53 -1.20 8.96
C GLN A 70 14.18 -0.59 9.32
N ARG A 71 13.40 -0.10 8.34
CA ARG A 71 12.05 0.42 8.57
C ARG A 71 11.14 -0.62 9.24
N LEU A 72 11.19 -1.87 8.77
CA LEU A 72 10.41 -2.94 9.37
C LEU A 72 10.82 -3.19 10.83
N ARG A 73 12.12 -3.22 11.12
CA ARG A 73 12.62 -3.34 12.50
C ARG A 73 12.16 -2.20 13.38
N ASP A 74 12.24 -0.97 12.88
CA ASP A 74 11.81 0.21 13.62
C ASP A 74 10.31 0.17 13.93
N THR A 75 9.48 -0.38 13.03
CA THR A 75 8.02 -0.52 13.27
C THR A 75 7.68 -1.56 14.34
N ILE A 76 8.56 -2.50 14.63
CA ILE A 76 8.34 -3.54 15.65
C ILE A 76 8.68 -3.03 17.05
N ARG A 77 9.42 -1.93 17.18
CA ARG A 77 9.81 -1.36 18.48
C ARG A 77 8.59 -0.93 19.29
N PRO A 78 8.56 -1.20 20.60
CA PRO A 78 7.42 -0.84 21.46
C PRO A 78 7.08 0.65 21.43
N GLU A 79 8.10 1.51 21.36
CA GLU A 79 7.96 2.97 21.36
C GLU A 79 7.22 3.48 20.09
N VAL A 80 7.32 2.73 18.99
CA VAL A 80 6.72 3.08 17.71
C VAL A 80 5.31 2.51 17.56
N GLN A 81 4.93 1.52 18.35
CA GLN A 81 3.63 0.85 18.25
C GLN A 81 2.45 1.83 18.36
N GLN A 82 2.56 2.88 19.15
CA GLN A 82 1.53 3.93 19.25
C GLN A 82 1.27 4.66 17.92
N TYR A 83 2.25 4.72 17.01
CA TYR A 83 2.13 5.35 15.69
C TYR A 83 1.66 4.38 14.61
N VAL A 84 1.84 3.08 14.82
CA VAL A 84 1.47 2.02 13.88
C VAL A 84 0.03 1.56 14.10
N GLN A 85 -0.39 1.49 15.37
CA GLN A 85 -1.74 1.05 15.73
C GLN A 85 -2.80 2.09 15.34
N PRO A 86 -3.99 1.65 14.96
CA PRO A 86 -5.11 2.53 14.75
C PRO A 86 -5.41 3.35 16.02
N GLY A 87 -5.67 4.65 15.84
CA GLY A 87 -5.94 5.57 16.96
C GLY A 87 -7.18 5.17 17.79
N SER A 88 -7.27 5.73 18.99
CA SER A 88 -8.39 5.48 19.92
C SER A 88 -9.77 5.72 19.31
N LEU A 89 -9.93 6.76 18.49
CA LEU A 89 -11.17 7.05 17.77
C LEU A 89 -11.56 5.94 16.80
N TYR A 90 -10.60 5.35 16.10
CA TYR A 90 -10.86 4.22 15.21
C TYR A 90 -11.33 3.00 16.00
N GLN A 91 -10.65 2.67 17.11
CA GLN A 91 -11.03 1.55 17.98
C GLN A 91 -12.41 1.75 18.61
N TRP A 92 -12.72 2.99 19.03
CA TRP A 92 -14.03 3.37 19.51
C TRP A 92 -15.10 3.15 18.42
N ALA A 93 -14.85 3.61 17.19
CA ALA A 93 -15.77 3.44 16.06
C ALA A 93 -16.05 1.97 15.77
N ARG A 94 -15.02 1.12 15.79
CA ARG A 94 -15.20 -0.35 15.59
C ARG A 94 -16.01 -0.99 16.70
N ARG A 95 -15.81 -0.59 17.95
CA ARG A 95 -16.63 -1.07 19.07
C ARG A 95 -18.08 -0.63 18.96
N LYS A 96 -18.31 0.63 18.60
CA LYS A 96 -19.67 1.18 18.45
C LYS A 96 -20.38 0.59 17.23
N GLU A 97 -19.70 0.31 16.15
CA GLU A 97 -20.24 -0.35 14.97
C GLU A 97 -20.89 -1.68 15.34
N VAL A 98 -20.16 -2.55 16.06
CA VAL A 98 -20.69 -3.83 16.52
C VAL A 98 -21.90 -3.68 17.45
N ALA A 99 -21.85 -2.71 18.37
CA ALA A 99 -22.96 -2.45 19.30
C ALA A 99 -24.19 -1.86 18.60
N TRP A 100 -24.00 -1.06 17.55
CA TRP A 100 -25.10 -0.39 16.84
C TRP A 100 -25.73 -1.24 15.73
N GLU A 101 -25.05 -2.31 15.30
CA GLU A 101 -25.57 -3.21 14.28
C GLU A 101 -26.87 -3.90 14.73
N SER A 102 -27.03 -4.14 16.04
CA SER A 102 -28.22 -4.75 16.65
C SER A 102 -29.41 -3.81 16.82
N VAL A 103 -29.23 -2.49 16.66
CA VAL A 103 -30.28 -1.48 16.87
C VAL A 103 -30.70 -0.86 15.53
N PRO A 104 -31.98 -0.99 15.09
CA PRO A 104 -32.41 -0.59 13.74
C PRO A 104 -32.09 0.85 13.35
N VAL A 105 -32.32 1.81 14.26
CA VAL A 105 -32.05 3.23 13.99
C VAL A 105 -30.55 3.54 13.94
N LEU A 106 -29.74 2.90 14.80
CA LEU A 106 -28.31 3.11 14.89
C LEU A 106 -27.55 2.34 13.79
N SER A 107 -28.17 1.35 13.16
CA SER A 107 -27.58 0.60 12.04
C SER A 107 -27.25 1.49 10.85
N LEU A 108 -28.00 2.58 10.62
CA LEU A 108 -27.67 3.58 9.58
C LEU A 108 -26.35 4.29 9.89
N LEU A 109 -26.12 4.67 11.14
CA LEU A 109 -24.84 5.27 11.57
C LEU A 109 -23.71 4.26 11.47
N ALA A 110 -23.92 3.00 11.82
CA ALA A 110 -22.95 1.94 11.63
C ALA A 110 -22.55 1.78 10.15
N ARG A 111 -23.53 1.83 9.24
CA ARG A 111 -23.25 1.81 7.79
C ARG A 111 -22.43 3.00 7.32
N LEU A 112 -22.70 4.21 7.85
CA LEU A 112 -21.89 5.40 7.54
C LEU A 112 -20.43 5.23 7.97
N LEU A 113 -20.18 4.61 9.13
CA LEU A 113 -18.81 4.32 9.59
C LEU A 113 -18.08 3.31 8.68
N GLN A 114 -18.84 2.45 7.97
CA GLN A 114 -18.29 1.44 7.05
C GLN A 114 -17.98 1.98 5.65
N ILE A 115 -18.49 3.15 5.27
CA ILE A 115 -18.30 3.71 3.94
C ILE A 115 -16.80 3.97 3.69
N ARG A 116 -16.23 3.29 2.70
CA ARG A 116 -14.85 3.48 2.27
C ARG A 116 -14.73 4.69 1.34
N ALA A 117 -14.75 5.87 1.91
CA ALA A 117 -14.57 7.12 1.18
C ALA A 117 -13.28 7.83 1.65
N TRP A 118 -12.74 8.69 0.80
CA TRP A 118 -11.53 9.47 1.11
C TRP A 118 -11.69 10.38 2.33
N TRP A 119 -12.91 10.85 2.58
CA TRP A 119 -13.28 11.73 3.70
C TRP A 119 -13.50 10.96 5.02
N ASN A 120 -13.72 9.63 4.96
CA ASN A 120 -14.02 8.85 6.17
C ASN A 120 -12.74 8.23 6.77
N PRO A 121 -12.15 8.83 7.83
CA PRO A 121 -10.98 8.29 8.50
C PRO A 121 -11.27 7.04 9.34
N LEU A 122 -12.55 6.78 9.61
CA LEU A 122 -13.01 5.68 10.46
C LEU A 122 -13.45 4.44 9.67
N ALA A 123 -13.30 4.46 8.35
CA ALA A 123 -13.62 3.31 7.52
C ALA A 123 -12.80 2.07 7.92
N PRO A 124 -13.40 0.86 7.89
CA PRO A 124 -12.69 -0.35 8.23
C PRO A 124 -11.49 -0.56 7.31
N LEU A 125 -10.38 -0.99 7.90
CA LEU A 125 -9.19 -1.34 7.15
C LEU A 125 -9.49 -2.54 6.23
N PRO A 126 -8.92 -2.58 5.03
CA PRO A 126 -9.09 -3.73 4.15
C PRO A 126 -8.53 -4.99 4.83
N ALA A 127 -9.26 -6.09 4.69
CA ALA A 127 -8.78 -7.39 5.16
C ALA A 127 -7.65 -7.85 4.23
N VAL A 128 -6.42 -7.70 4.68
CA VAL A 128 -5.21 -8.20 4.00
C VAL A 128 -4.58 -9.31 4.84
N GLY A 129 -4.04 -10.32 4.18
CA GLY A 129 -3.27 -11.36 4.86
C GLY A 129 -1.85 -10.89 5.18
N GLY A 130 -1.22 -11.56 6.15
CA GLY A 130 0.14 -11.24 6.57
C GLY A 130 0.24 -10.07 7.54
N LYS A 131 1.45 -9.54 7.68
CA LYS A 131 1.74 -8.43 8.60
C LYS A 131 1.47 -7.09 7.91
N PRO A 132 0.60 -6.21 8.45
CA PRO A 132 0.29 -4.91 7.86
C PRO A 132 1.53 -4.03 7.62
N ALA A 133 2.55 -4.14 8.47
CA ALA A 133 3.80 -3.40 8.34
C ALA A 133 4.55 -3.70 7.02
N LEU A 134 4.42 -4.92 6.48
CA LEU A 134 5.03 -5.28 5.20
C LEU A 134 4.37 -4.58 4.01
N HIS A 135 3.07 -4.32 4.08
CA HIS A 135 2.31 -3.67 3.00
C HIS A 135 2.58 -2.16 2.89
N ALA A 136 3.24 -1.57 3.88
CA ALA A 136 3.46 -0.13 3.95
C ALA A 136 4.94 0.26 3.93
N VAL A 137 5.84 -0.71 3.85
CA VAL A 137 7.30 -0.52 3.95
C VAL A 137 7.85 0.42 2.89
N GLU A 138 7.33 0.37 1.66
CA GLU A 138 7.71 1.28 0.58
C GLU A 138 6.49 2.03 0.06
N PRO A 139 6.44 3.36 0.22
CA PRO A 139 5.35 4.18 -0.29
C PRO A 139 5.40 4.44 -1.81
N ASP A 140 6.56 4.26 -2.43
CA ASP A 140 6.81 4.57 -3.84
C ASP A 140 6.97 3.28 -4.67
N GLU A 141 5.94 2.44 -4.65
CA GLU A 141 5.90 1.21 -5.44
C GLU A 141 5.92 1.47 -6.94
N GLN A 142 6.65 0.62 -7.67
CA GLN A 142 6.78 0.65 -9.13
C GLN A 142 6.09 -0.56 -9.77
N ALA A 143 5.88 -0.51 -11.09
CA ALA A 143 5.39 -1.65 -11.84
C ALA A 143 6.44 -2.78 -11.84
N VAL A 144 6.03 -3.97 -11.43
CA VAL A 144 6.87 -5.17 -11.41
C VAL A 144 6.52 -6.04 -12.62
N TRP A 145 7.56 -6.46 -13.34
CA TRP A 145 7.45 -7.25 -14.54
C TRP A 145 8.30 -8.51 -14.44
N MET A 146 7.83 -9.59 -15.04
CA MET A 146 8.54 -10.84 -15.22
C MET A 146 8.68 -11.12 -16.72
N ASP A 147 9.80 -11.63 -17.18
CA ASP A 147 9.94 -12.04 -18.58
C ASP A 147 9.08 -13.28 -18.88
N ILE A 148 8.43 -13.32 -20.05
CA ILE A 148 7.55 -14.45 -20.41
C ILE A 148 8.36 -15.76 -20.46
N GLY A 149 9.63 -15.69 -20.89
CA GLY A 149 10.50 -16.84 -20.93
C GLY A 149 10.74 -17.49 -19.56
N GLU A 150 10.70 -16.73 -18.47
CA GLU A 150 10.84 -17.27 -17.11
C GLU A 150 9.67 -18.16 -16.69
N ARG A 151 8.52 -18.00 -17.34
CA ARG A 151 7.29 -18.78 -17.05
C ARG A 151 7.36 -20.21 -17.60
N VAL A 152 8.19 -20.49 -18.59
CA VAL A 152 8.32 -21.81 -19.21
C VAL A 152 8.74 -22.88 -18.19
N GLY A 153 9.47 -22.50 -17.17
CA GLY A 153 9.96 -23.37 -16.10
C GLY A 153 8.98 -23.68 -14.97
N HIS A 154 7.68 -23.46 -15.15
CA HIS A 154 6.63 -23.54 -14.12
C HIS A 154 6.71 -22.43 -13.06
N THR A 155 5.57 -21.96 -12.62
CA THR A 155 5.46 -20.93 -11.58
C THR A 155 4.67 -21.46 -10.40
N LEU A 156 5.28 -21.52 -9.22
CA LEU A 156 4.62 -21.89 -7.98
C LEU A 156 4.37 -20.64 -7.12
N VAL A 157 3.10 -20.39 -6.78
CA VAL A 157 2.70 -19.26 -5.94
C VAL A 157 2.27 -19.77 -4.57
N LEU A 158 3.11 -19.53 -3.58
CA LEU A 158 2.87 -19.93 -2.19
C LEU A 158 2.42 -18.73 -1.36
N GLY A 159 1.56 -18.99 -0.39
CA GLY A 159 1.12 -17.97 0.56
C GLY A 159 -0.08 -18.43 1.37
N THR A 160 -0.31 -17.80 2.52
CA THR A 160 -1.48 -18.00 3.37
C THR A 160 -2.75 -17.45 2.71
N THR A 161 -3.90 -17.60 3.36
CA THR A 161 -5.16 -17.01 2.90
C THR A 161 -5.08 -15.48 2.88
N ARG A 162 -5.78 -14.84 1.94
CA ARG A 162 -5.91 -13.37 1.80
C ARG A 162 -4.61 -12.60 1.48
N VAL A 163 -3.52 -13.27 1.06
CA VAL A 163 -2.28 -12.59 0.61
C VAL A 163 -2.28 -12.21 -0.87
N GLY A 164 -3.37 -12.46 -1.58
CA GLY A 164 -3.53 -12.01 -2.97
C GLY A 164 -3.15 -13.04 -4.05
N LYS A 165 -2.98 -14.33 -3.73
CA LYS A 165 -2.67 -15.38 -4.72
C LYS A 165 -3.65 -15.39 -5.89
N THR A 166 -4.96 -15.41 -5.59
CA THR A 166 -6.02 -15.38 -6.62
C THR A 166 -5.96 -14.11 -7.46
N ARG A 167 -5.66 -12.96 -6.85
CA ARG A 167 -5.53 -11.69 -7.58
C ARG A 167 -4.32 -11.69 -8.53
N LEU A 168 -3.23 -12.32 -8.14
CA LEU A 168 -2.10 -12.52 -9.04
C LEU A 168 -2.48 -13.42 -10.22
N ALA A 169 -3.15 -14.54 -9.95
CA ALA A 169 -3.66 -15.43 -11.00
C ALA A 169 -4.61 -14.69 -11.97
N GLU A 170 -5.56 -13.93 -11.47
CA GLU A 170 -6.47 -13.10 -12.29
C GLU A 170 -5.70 -12.13 -13.19
N ILE A 171 -4.66 -11.48 -12.68
CA ILE A 171 -3.82 -10.55 -13.48
C ILE A 171 -3.09 -11.30 -14.60
N LEU A 172 -2.53 -12.47 -14.31
CA LEU A 172 -1.79 -13.28 -15.30
C LEU A 172 -2.73 -13.82 -16.37
N ILE A 173 -3.84 -14.45 -15.98
CA ILE A 173 -4.86 -15.01 -16.88
C ILE A 173 -5.43 -13.92 -17.79
N THR A 174 -5.75 -12.75 -17.23
CA THR A 174 -6.27 -11.63 -18.04
C THR A 174 -5.29 -11.19 -19.12
N GLN A 175 -3.99 -11.15 -18.81
CA GLN A 175 -2.97 -10.80 -19.79
C GLN A 175 -2.83 -11.87 -20.88
N ASP A 176 -2.89 -13.14 -20.51
CA ASP A 176 -2.81 -14.27 -21.44
C ASP A 176 -4.00 -14.22 -22.44
N ILE A 177 -5.22 -14.10 -21.94
CA ILE A 177 -6.43 -13.97 -22.77
C ILE A 177 -6.33 -12.76 -23.70
N ARG A 178 -5.87 -11.61 -23.21
CA ARG A 178 -5.74 -10.39 -24.03
C ARG A 178 -4.63 -10.46 -25.07
N ARG A 179 -3.67 -11.37 -24.91
CA ARG A 179 -2.65 -11.68 -25.94
C ARG A 179 -3.15 -12.68 -26.98
N GLY A 180 -4.26 -13.35 -26.72
CA GLY A 180 -4.79 -14.42 -27.55
C GLY A 180 -4.23 -15.81 -27.20
N ASP A 181 -3.58 -15.94 -26.03
CA ASP A 181 -3.07 -17.23 -25.56
C ASP A 181 -4.23 -18.12 -25.06
N VAL A 182 -4.09 -19.43 -25.19
CA VAL A 182 -5.04 -20.40 -24.63
C VAL A 182 -4.77 -20.58 -23.15
N VAL A 183 -5.80 -20.41 -22.33
CA VAL A 183 -5.71 -20.55 -20.88
C VAL A 183 -6.65 -21.64 -20.40
N ILE A 184 -6.13 -22.62 -19.67
CA ILE A 184 -6.89 -23.67 -19.02
C ILE A 184 -6.73 -23.50 -17.51
N VAL A 185 -7.85 -23.37 -16.78
CA VAL A 185 -7.86 -23.21 -15.34
C VAL A 185 -8.51 -24.42 -14.69
N PHE A 186 -7.79 -25.08 -13.80
CA PHE A 186 -8.31 -26.12 -12.94
C PHE A 186 -8.44 -25.57 -11.52
N ASP A 187 -9.66 -25.53 -11.00
CA ASP A 187 -9.94 -25.13 -9.61
C ASP A 187 -10.48 -26.37 -8.85
N PRO A 188 -9.63 -27.13 -8.16
CA PRO A 188 -10.05 -28.26 -7.37
C PRO A 188 -10.73 -27.76 -6.10
N LYS A 189 -12.03 -27.57 -6.10
CA LYS A 189 -12.86 -27.35 -4.90
C LYS A 189 -13.33 -28.67 -4.32
#